data_8ff6426d3e7383f6527853f59e69402c
#
_entry.id   8ff6426d3e7383f6527853f59e69402c
#
_cell.length_a   1.000
_cell.length_b   1.000
_cell.length_c   1.000
_cell.angle_alpha   90.00
_cell.angle_beta   90.00
_cell.angle_gamma   90.00
#
_symmetry.space_group_name_H-M   'P 1'
#
loop_
_entity.id
_entity.type
_entity.pdbx_description
1 polymer ?
#
loop_
_entity_poly.entity_id
_entity_poly.type
_entity_poly.pdbx_seq_one_letter_code
_entity_poly.pdbx_strand_id
1 'polypeptide(L)'
;EISCSLVGSEMCIRDRVFRFGLFALGDPGSGLWMLILSMIVYGMAFDFFNVSGSLFTEMEAHPSIRASAQGLFFMMTNGVGAIIGGYASGAVVDAFSVYAEGGGLVSRDWTPVWLIFAGYALVIGLLFGMVFRYKHNLEKIEKN
;
A
#
# COMPACT_ATOMS: atom_id res chain seq x y z
N GLU A 1 11.81 -2.98 21.93
CA GLU A 1 11.92 -1.94 20.85
C GLU A 1 11.92 -2.53 19.43
N ILE A 2 12.31 -3.80 19.25
CA ILE A 2 12.15 -4.53 17.97
C ILE A 2 10.66 -4.67 17.59
N SER A 3 9.78 -4.59 18.56
CA SER A 3 8.33 -4.68 18.42
C SER A 3 7.72 -3.52 17.58
N CYS A 4 8.29 -2.32 17.63
CA CYS A 4 7.67 -1.15 17.00
C CYS A 4 7.79 -1.13 15.46
N SER A 5 8.90 -1.61 14.90
CA SER A 5 9.09 -1.70 13.44
C SER A 5 8.31 -2.85 12.81
N LEU A 6 8.25 -4.00 13.47
CA LEU A 6 7.42 -5.15 13.05
C LEU A 6 5.92 -4.85 13.21
N VAL A 7 5.52 -4.25 14.32
CA VAL A 7 4.14 -3.84 14.57
C VAL A 7 3.67 -2.82 13.53
N GLY A 8 4.52 -1.88 13.13
CA GLY A 8 4.20 -0.91 12.07
C GLY A 8 3.97 -1.58 10.71
N SER A 9 4.79 -2.56 10.34
CA SER A 9 4.62 -3.29 9.07
C SER A 9 3.40 -4.22 9.08
N GLU A 10 3.17 -4.93 10.18
CA GLU A 10 1.99 -5.81 10.33
C GLU A 10 0.67 -5.01 10.36
N MET A 11 0.65 -3.85 11.02
CA MET A 11 -0.52 -2.95 10.96
C MET A 11 -0.79 -2.49 9.54
N CYS A 12 0.22 -2.06 8.80
CA CYS A 12 0.07 -1.58 7.42
C CYS A 12 -0.47 -2.67 6.47
N ILE A 13 -0.07 -3.93 6.67
CA ILE A 13 -0.56 -5.08 5.89
C ILE A 13 -2.02 -5.38 6.24
N ARG A 14 -2.32 -5.49 7.53
CA ARG A 14 -3.67 -5.77 8.03
C ARG A 14 -4.66 -4.70 7.60
N ASP A 15 -4.23 -3.44 7.62
CA ASP A 15 -5.05 -2.31 7.19
C ASP A 15 -5.37 -2.37 5.68
N ARG A 16 -4.41 -2.77 4.85
CA ARG A 16 -4.64 -2.94 3.40
C ARG A 16 -5.59 -4.09 3.10
N VAL A 17 -5.41 -5.25 3.73
CA VAL A 17 -6.31 -6.40 3.56
C VAL A 17 -7.73 -6.04 4.04
N PHE A 18 -7.83 -5.40 5.21
CA PHE A 18 -9.11 -4.95 5.78
C PHE A 18 -9.81 -3.94 4.85
N ARG A 19 -9.07 -2.97 4.31
CA ARG A 19 -9.57 -1.99 3.35
C ARG A 19 -10.18 -2.64 2.11
N PHE A 20 -9.43 -3.51 1.44
CA PHE A 20 -9.91 -4.15 0.22
C PHE A 20 -11.08 -5.10 0.52
N GLY A 21 -11.10 -5.75 1.70
CA GLY A 21 -12.24 -6.51 2.17
C GLY A 21 -13.49 -5.65 2.35
N LEU A 22 -13.35 -4.47 2.95
CA LEU A 22 -14.46 -3.50 3.09
C LEU A 22 -14.97 -3.00 1.74
N PHE A 23 -14.09 -2.78 0.76
CA PHE A 23 -14.51 -2.43 -0.60
C PHE A 23 -15.22 -3.56 -1.32
N ALA A 24 -14.79 -4.81 -1.10
CA ALA A 24 -15.42 -5.98 -1.71
C ALA A 24 -16.84 -6.23 -1.19
N LEU A 25 -17.10 -5.88 0.08
CA LEU A 25 -18.38 -6.07 0.76
C LEU A 25 -19.25 -4.80 0.78
N GLY A 26 -18.67 -3.64 0.50
CA GLY A 26 -19.36 -2.35 0.51
C GLY A 26 -20.26 -2.19 -0.70
N ASP A 27 -21.48 -1.70 -0.45
CA ASP A 27 -22.45 -1.34 -1.47
C ASP A 27 -22.76 0.17 -1.38
N PRO A 28 -22.91 0.92 -2.50
CA PRO A 28 -23.28 2.34 -2.49
C PRO A 28 -24.60 2.65 -1.74
N GLY A 29 -25.40 1.65 -1.45
CA GLY A 29 -26.63 1.78 -0.65
C GLY A 29 -26.36 1.74 0.85
N SER A 30 -26.79 0.66 1.51
CA SER A 30 -26.68 0.47 2.96
C SER A 30 -25.24 0.25 3.47
N GLY A 31 -24.32 -0.11 2.56
CA GLY A 31 -22.89 -0.35 2.84
C GLY A 31 -21.99 0.88 2.69
N LEU A 32 -22.52 2.07 2.43
CA LEU A 32 -21.75 3.30 2.21
C LEU A 32 -20.77 3.60 3.36
N TRP A 33 -21.13 3.32 4.60
CA TRP A 33 -20.28 3.51 5.76
C TRP A 33 -19.01 2.65 5.72
N MET A 34 -19.07 1.46 5.12
CA MET A 34 -17.90 0.59 4.92
C MET A 34 -16.90 1.22 3.94
N LEU A 35 -17.41 1.86 2.88
CA LEU A 35 -16.58 2.57 1.91
C LEU A 35 -15.89 3.78 2.54
N ILE A 36 -16.62 4.55 3.35
CA ILE A 36 -16.06 5.71 4.08
C ILE A 36 -14.98 5.24 5.06
N LEU A 37 -15.27 4.20 5.84
CA LEU A 37 -14.28 3.63 6.78
C LEU A 37 -13.02 3.14 6.06
N SER A 38 -13.18 2.49 4.91
CA SER A 38 -12.07 2.06 4.07
C SER A 38 -11.20 3.23 3.59
N MET A 39 -11.80 4.37 3.23
CA MET A 39 -11.07 5.57 2.82
C MET A 39 -10.26 6.18 3.97
N ILE A 40 -10.81 6.21 5.18
CA ILE A 40 -10.10 6.70 6.39
C ILE A 40 -8.89 5.80 6.68
N VAL A 41 -9.09 4.48 6.70
CA VAL A 41 -8.01 3.50 6.93
C VAL A 41 -6.90 3.64 5.87
N TYR A 42 -7.29 3.90 4.61
CA TYR A 42 -6.33 4.14 3.54
C TYR A 42 -5.48 5.39 3.76
N GLY A 43 -6.10 6.51 4.12
CA GLY A 43 -5.38 7.75 4.39
C GLY A 43 -4.33 7.54 5.48
N MET A 44 -4.73 6.96 6.61
CA MET A 44 -3.82 6.66 7.71
C MET A 44 -2.67 5.72 7.32
N ALA A 45 -2.96 4.65 6.58
CA ALA A 45 -1.94 3.69 6.15
C ALA A 45 -0.95 4.31 5.14
N PHE A 46 -1.45 5.17 4.23
CA PHE A 46 -0.64 5.88 3.26
C PHE A 46 0.31 6.87 3.92
N ASP A 47 -0.18 7.69 4.85
CA ASP A 47 0.63 8.67 5.58
C ASP A 47 1.68 7.96 6.45
N PHE A 48 1.28 6.92 7.17
CA PHE A 48 2.20 6.14 7.99
C PHE A 48 3.33 5.51 7.16
N PHE A 49 3.02 4.95 6.00
CA PHE A 49 4.02 4.38 5.09
C PHE A 49 5.00 5.45 4.59
N ASN A 50 4.51 6.61 4.15
CA ASN A 50 5.36 7.67 3.64
C ASN A 50 6.26 8.27 4.73
N VAL A 51 5.71 8.52 5.93
CA VAL A 51 6.49 9.05 7.06
C VAL A 51 7.53 8.05 7.52
N SER A 52 7.15 6.78 7.72
CA SER A 52 8.08 5.73 8.17
C SER A 52 9.19 5.47 7.14
N GLY A 53 8.85 5.44 5.85
CA GLY A 53 9.82 5.26 4.78
C GLY A 53 10.77 6.44 4.64
N SER A 54 10.27 7.66 4.79
CA SER A 54 11.08 8.88 4.79
C SER A 54 12.05 8.90 5.97
N LEU A 55 11.57 8.62 7.19
CA LEU A 55 12.42 8.54 8.38
C LEU A 55 13.47 7.44 8.27
N PHE A 56 13.10 6.26 7.77
CA PHE A 56 14.05 5.17 7.55
C PHE A 56 15.16 5.60 6.57
N THR A 57 14.78 6.23 5.47
CA THR A 57 15.72 6.73 4.45
C THR A 57 16.65 7.80 5.04
N GLU A 58 16.13 8.69 5.88
CA GLU A 58 16.92 9.72 6.55
C GLU A 58 17.94 9.14 7.54
N MET A 59 17.54 8.13 8.29
CA MET A 59 18.41 7.47 9.29
C MET A 59 19.53 6.64 8.65
N GLU A 60 19.25 6.00 7.50
CA GLU A 60 20.21 5.11 6.85
C GLU A 60 21.12 5.85 5.85
N ALA A 61 20.68 6.97 5.28
CA ALA A 61 21.43 7.75 4.31
C ALA A 61 22.52 8.60 4.98
N HIS A 62 23.70 8.64 4.35
CA HIS A 62 24.77 9.54 4.78
C HIS A 62 24.33 11.01 4.72
N PRO A 63 24.71 11.88 5.68
CA PRO A 63 24.25 13.27 5.78
C PRO A 63 24.35 14.08 4.48
N SER A 64 25.39 13.84 3.66
CA SER A 64 25.62 14.57 2.40
C SER A 64 24.62 14.23 1.29
N ILE A 65 23.90 13.09 1.37
CA ILE A 65 23.00 12.60 0.31
C ILE A 65 21.55 12.40 0.80
N ARG A 66 21.23 12.78 2.04
CA ARG A 66 19.88 12.57 2.63
C ARG A 66 18.75 13.12 1.76
N ALA A 67 18.88 14.35 1.29
CA ALA A 67 17.88 14.97 0.43
C ALA A 67 17.69 14.23 -0.89
N SER A 68 18.77 13.78 -1.51
CA SER A 68 18.72 12.98 -2.75
C SER A 68 18.09 11.60 -2.51
N ALA A 69 18.41 10.96 -1.39
CA ALA A 69 17.85 9.66 -1.01
C ALA A 69 16.35 9.74 -0.76
N GLN A 70 15.88 10.79 -0.08
CA GLN A 70 14.44 11.05 0.11
C GLN A 70 13.73 11.32 -1.22
N GLY A 71 14.32 12.15 -2.09
CA GLY A 71 13.79 12.40 -3.43
C GLY A 71 13.66 11.12 -4.25
N LEU A 72 14.68 10.25 -4.21
CA LEU A 72 14.65 8.95 -4.87
C LEU A 72 13.56 8.03 -4.30
N PHE A 73 13.42 7.98 -2.98
CA PHE A 73 12.36 7.21 -2.33
C PHE A 73 10.97 7.64 -2.82
N PHE A 74 10.68 8.95 -2.83
CA PHE A 74 9.39 9.46 -3.32
C PHE A 74 9.20 9.24 -4.83
N MET A 75 10.24 9.40 -5.63
CA MET A 75 10.18 9.12 -7.07
C MET A 75 9.88 7.64 -7.35
N MET A 76 10.51 6.73 -6.63
CA MET A 76 10.28 5.29 -6.80
C MET A 76 8.89 4.87 -6.33
N THR A 77 8.43 5.38 -5.19
CA THR A 77 7.12 4.99 -4.61
C THR A 77 5.95 5.66 -5.32
N ASN A 78 5.96 6.97 -5.45
CA ASN A 78 4.85 7.75 -6.00
C ASN A 78 4.95 8.00 -7.52
N GLY A 79 6.12 7.83 -8.12
CA GLY A 79 6.32 7.91 -9.57
C GLY A 79 6.25 6.54 -10.22
N VAL A 80 7.36 5.81 -10.19
CA VAL A 80 7.49 4.51 -10.87
C VAL A 80 6.48 3.49 -10.34
N GLY A 81 6.32 3.42 -9.01
CA GLY A 81 5.35 2.52 -8.36
C GLY A 81 3.91 2.82 -8.76
N ALA A 82 3.53 4.10 -8.87
CA ALA A 82 2.19 4.49 -9.30
C ALA A 82 1.93 4.15 -10.78
N ILE A 83 2.92 4.31 -11.66
CA ILE A 83 2.78 3.96 -13.08
C ILE A 83 2.57 2.44 -13.23
N ILE A 84 3.46 1.63 -12.64
CA ILE A 84 3.36 0.17 -12.72
C ILE A 84 2.06 -0.32 -12.07
N GLY A 85 1.72 0.21 -10.89
CA GLY A 85 0.49 -0.12 -10.18
C GLY A 85 -0.76 0.27 -10.96
N GLY A 86 -0.75 1.41 -11.62
CA GLY A 86 -1.84 1.87 -12.48
C GLY A 86 -2.12 0.93 -13.66
N TYR A 87 -1.08 0.53 -14.38
CA TYR A 87 -1.21 -0.44 -15.48
C TYR A 87 -1.67 -1.80 -14.99
N ALA A 88 -1.07 -2.32 -13.91
CA ALA A 88 -1.45 -3.62 -13.36
C ALA A 88 -2.89 -3.64 -12.84
N SER A 89 -3.31 -2.58 -12.14
CA SER A 89 -4.69 -2.47 -11.65
C SER A 89 -5.69 -2.30 -12.79
N GLY A 90 -5.36 -1.54 -13.83
CA GLY A 90 -6.17 -1.41 -15.03
C GLY A 90 -6.42 -2.75 -15.71
N ALA A 91 -5.38 -3.55 -15.91
CA ALA A 91 -5.50 -4.88 -16.51
C ALA A 91 -6.40 -5.83 -15.69
N VAL A 92 -6.30 -5.79 -14.35
CA VAL A 92 -7.19 -6.57 -13.49
C VAL A 92 -8.64 -6.10 -13.61
N VAL A 93 -8.88 -4.79 -13.59
CA VAL A 93 -10.22 -4.22 -13.72
C VAL A 93 -10.85 -4.57 -15.08
N ASP A 94 -10.08 -4.49 -16.15
CA ASP A 94 -10.55 -4.79 -17.50
C ASP A 94 -10.92 -6.26 -17.67
N ALA A 95 -10.19 -7.17 -17.02
CA ALA A 95 -10.49 -8.61 -17.02
C ALA A 95 -11.88 -8.96 -16.42
N PHE A 96 -12.39 -8.12 -15.51
CA PHE A 96 -13.72 -8.28 -14.89
C PHE A 96 -14.74 -7.25 -15.37
N SER A 97 -14.49 -6.64 -16.53
CA SER A 97 -15.40 -5.70 -17.18
C SER A 97 -16.03 -6.32 -18.42
N VAL A 98 -17.32 -6.16 -18.58
CA VAL A 98 -18.07 -6.63 -19.77
C VAL A 98 -18.34 -5.42 -20.66
N TYR A 99 -17.83 -5.48 -21.88
CA TYR A 99 -18.01 -4.45 -22.89
C TYR A 99 -19.05 -4.90 -23.94
N ALA A 100 -19.89 -3.96 -24.41
CA ALA A 100 -20.79 -4.20 -25.53
C ALA A 100 -20.03 -4.23 -26.86
N GLU A 101 -20.63 -4.81 -27.90
CA GLU A 101 -20.05 -4.85 -29.27
C GLU A 101 -19.70 -3.46 -29.87
N GLY A 102 -20.25 -2.37 -29.30
CA GLY A 102 -19.90 -0.98 -29.61
C GLY A 102 -18.84 -0.31 -28.74
N GLY A 103 -18.14 -1.08 -27.88
CA GLY A 103 -17.06 -0.58 -27.00
C GLY A 103 -17.53 0.13 -25.73
N GLY A 104 -18.86 0.19 -25.47
CA GLY A 104 -19.41 0.75 -24.24
C GLY A 104 -19.32 -0.25 -23.07
N LEU A 105 -19.02 0.24 -21.85
CA LEU A 105 -19.02 -0.56 -20.64
C LEU A 105 -20.47 -0.94 -20.28
N VAL A 106 -20.78 -2.23 -20.24
CA VAL A 106 -22.11 -2.76 -19.87
C VAL A 106 -22.20 -3.00 -18.37
N SER A 107 -21.26 -3.74 -17.82
CA SER A 107 -21.21 -4.01 -16.39
C SER A 107 -19.77 -4.25 -15.94
N ARG A 108 -19.54 -4.08 -14.65
CA ARG A 108 -18.26 -4.36 -14.02
C ARG A 108 -18.50 -5.00 -12.66
N ASP A 109 -17.90 -6.18 -12.48
CA ASP A 109 -17.96 -6.85 -11.19
C ASP A 109 -16.79 -6.40 -10.31
N TRP A 110 -17.09 -5.62 -9.29
CA TRP A 110 -16.10 -5.05 -8.39
C TRP A 110 -15.64 -6.02 -7.29
N THR A 111 -16.47 -6.97 -6.92
CA THR A 111 -16.18 -7.89 -5.82
C THR A 111 -14.90 -8.71 -6.07
N PRO A 112 -14.74 -9.43 -7.21
CA PRO A 112 -13.52 -10.17 -7.47
C PRO A 112 -12.31 -9.26 -7.64
N VAL A 113 -12.46 -8.06 -8.20
CA VAL A 113 -11.38 -7.09 -8.35
C VAL A 113 -10.79 -6.73 -6.97
N TRP A 114 -11.64 -6.38 -6.01
CA TRP A 114 -11.17 -6.02 -4.67
C TRP A 114 -10.59 -7.21 -3.90
N LEU A 115 -11.14 -8.41 -4.09
CA LEU A 115 -10.59 -9.63 -3.49
C LEU A 115 -9.20 -9.99 -4.02
N ILE A 116 -8.93 -9.76 -5.31
CA ILE A 116 -7.60 -9.93 -5.90
C ILE A 116 -6.61 -8.94 -5.27
N PHE A 117 -7.00 -7.67 -5.12
CA PHE A 117 -6.13 -6.70 -4.48
C PHE A 117 -5.89 -7.00 -3.00
N ALA A 118 -6.90 -7.51 -2.27
CA ALA A 118 -6.74 -7.96 -0.90
C ALA A 118 -5.75 -9.14 -0.81
N GLY A 119 -5.88 -10.13 -1.68
CA GLY A 119 -4.98 -11.27 -1.78
C GLY A 119 -3.55 -10.86 -2.11
N TYR A 120 -3.36 -9.98 -3.09
CA TYR A 120 -2.07 -9.41 -3.45
C TYR A 120 -1.42 -8.67 -2.26
N ALA A 121 -2.17 -7.82 -1.56
CA ALA A 121 -1.68 -7.10 -0.40
C ALA A 121 -1.25 -8.05 0.73
N LEU A 122 -2.00 -9.13 0.95
CA LEU A 122 -1.68 -10.17 1.93
C LEU A 122 -0.37 -10.90 1.56
N VAL A 123 -0.22 -11.32 0.30
CA VAL A 123 0.99 -12.03 -0.17
C VAL A 123 2.23 -11.14 -0.01
N ILE A 124 2.16 -9.89 -0.50
CA ILE A 124 3.29 -8.94 -0.35
C ILE A 124 3.61 -8.70 1.12
N GLY A 125 2.60 -8.59 1.95
CA GLY A 125 2.78 -8.41 3.37
C GLY A 125 3.47 -9.57 4.07
N LEU A 126 3.07 -10.79 3.76
CA LEU A 126 3.72 -11.99 4.28
C LEU A 126 5.17 -12.11 3.79
N LEU A 127 5.42 -11.85 2.51
CA LEU A 127 6.78 -11.84 1.96
C LEU A 127 7.65 -10.78 2.63
N PHE A 128 7.12 -9.57 2.82
CA PHE A 128 7.85 -8.51 3.52
C PHE A 128 8.17 -8.90 4.96
N GLY A 129 7.23 -9.44 5.71
CA GLY A 129 7.44 -9.90 7.09
C GLY A 129 8.47 -11.04 7.20
N MET A 130 8.56 -11.92 6.17
CA MET A 130 9.55 -13.00 6.14
C MET A 130 10.96 -12.51 5.76
N VAL A 131 11.05 -11.58 4.80
CA VAL A 131 12.33 -11.13 4.23
C VAL A 131 12.93 -9.98 5.05
N PHE A 132 12.10 -9.07 5.54
CA PHE A 132 12.56 -7.86 6.21
C PHE A 132 12.76 -8.08 7.70
N ARG A 133 13.98 -8.54 8.08
CA ARG A 133 14.43 -8.68 9.47
C ARG A 133 15.47 -7.58 9.78
N TYR A 134 15.01 -6.35 9.94
CA TYR A 134 15.89 -5.24 10.30
C TYR A 134 16.22 -5.26 11.80
N LYS A 135 17.53 -5.29 12.13
CA LYS A 135 18.03 -5.11 13.50
C LYS A 135 18.48 -3.66 13.68
N HIS A 136 17.78 -2.94 14.50
CA HIS A 136 18.12 -1.56 14.85
C HIS A 136 19.42 -1.52 15.67
N ASN A 137 20.44 -0.81 15.17
CA ASN A 137 21.72 -0.66 15.85
C ASN A 137 21.76 0.73 16.51
N LEU A 138 21.52 0.78 17.81
CA LEU A 138 21.45 2.03 18.59
C LEU A 138 22.76 2.82 18.57
N GLU A 139 23.91 2.17 18.36
CA GLU A 139 25.22 2.82 18.28
C GLU A 139 25.36 3.79 17.10
N LYS A 140 24.56 3.65 16.02
CA LYS A 140 24.57 4.57 14.88
C LYS A 140 23.88 5.91 15.18
N ILE A 141 22.96 5.94 16.13
CA ILE A 141 22.20 7.15 16.48
C ILE A 141 23.01 8.09 17.36
N GLU A 142 23.92 7.54 18.18
CA GLU A 142 24.74 8.30 19.12
C GLU A 142 25.96 8.97 18.47
N LYS A 143 26.30 8.57 17.24
CA LYS A 143 27.47 9.08 16.47
C LYS A 143 27.14 10.14 15.39
N ASN A 144 25.87 10.51 15.22
CA ASN A 144 25.38 11.56 14.31
C ASN A 144 24.73 12.70 15.07
#